data_28fa19c763b59241403572f76d5794c4
#
_entry.id   28fa19c763b59241403572f76d5794c4
#
_cell.length_a   1.000
_cell.length_b   1.000
_cell.length_c   1.000
_cell.angle_alpha   90.00
_cell.angle_beta   90.00
_cell.angle_gamma   90.00
#
_symmetry.space_group_name_H-M   'P 1'
#
loop_
_entity.id
_entity.type
_entity.pdbx_description
1 polymer ?
#
loop_
_entity_poly.entity_id
_entity_poly.type
_entity_poly.pdbx_seq_one_letter_code
_entity_poly.pdbx_strand_id
1 'polypeptide(L)'
;MPVQVRGEVVSVRRAGQYHVLTVTAPGVPELARPGNFATLAIGDLDSSGLLLRRAFSIHGVQSRGIYGGTIDLVIADAGPGTHWLTQRRRGDVLDIVAPLGRPFALPRDPVSCLLVGGGYGSAPLVFLAEHLRERGCRVDVVLGASTEEKLFGVLE
;
A
#
# COMPACT_ATOMS: atom_id res chain seq x y z
N MET A 1 9.64 -6.88 13.62
CA MET A 1 9.42 -8.21 13.00
C MET A 1 8.09 -8.19 12.26
N PRO A 2 7.95 -8.88 11.12
CA PRO A 2 6.64 -9.02 10.46
C PRO A 2 5.65 -9.77 11.37
N VAL A 3 4.38 -9.43 11.23
CA VAL A 3 3.27 -10.08 11.91
C VAL A 3 2.28 -10.62 10.88
N GLN A 4 1.58 -11.67 11.23
CA GLN A 4 0.46 -12.19 10.45
C GLN A 4 -0.83 -11.78 11.15
N VAL A 5 -1.72 -11.12 10.43
CA VAL A 5 -2.99 -10.63 10.94
C VAL A 5 -4.13 -10.98 9.97
N ARG A 6 -5.32 -11.14 10.51
CA ARG A 6 -6.56 -11.19 9.74
C ARG A 6 -7.19 -9.79 9.78
N GLY A 7 -7.10 -9.10 8.66
CA GLY A 7 -7.59 -7.73 8.51
C GLY A 7 -8.93 -7.68 7.79
N GLU A 8 -9.79 -6.79 8.27
CA GLU A 8 -11.09 -6.53 7.62
C GLU A 8 -10.94 -5.42 6.59
N VAL A 9 -11.50 -5.62 5.41
CA VAL A 9 -11.57 -4.60 4.36
C VAL A 9 -12.46 -3.43 4.83
N VAL A 10 -11.89 -2.25 4.88
CA VAL A 10 -12.58 -1.00 5.21
C VAL A 10 -13.19 -0.39 3.96
N SER A 11 -12.41 -0.34 2.88
CA SER A 11 -12.85 0.17 1.59
C SER A 11 -11.98 -0.35 0.44
N VAL A 12 -12.57 -0.38 -0.75
CA VAL A 12 -11.86 -0.50 -2.03
C VAL A 12 -12.30 0.67 -2.89
N ARG A 13 -11.38 1.58 -3.18
CA ARG A 13 -11.64 2.82 -3.91
C ARG A 13 -10.89 2.79 -5.24
N ARG A 14 -11.56 3.14 -6.32
CA ARG A 14 -10.89 3.28 -7.62
C ARG A 14 -10.10 4.59 -7.71
N ALA A 15 -8.88 4.50 -8.24
CA ALA A 15 -7.99 5.61 -8.50
C ALA A 15 -7.34 5.43 -9.88
N GLY A 16 -7.92 6.06 -10.91
CA GLY A 16 -7.52 5.82 -12.30
C GLY A 16 -7.71 4.36 -12.70
N GLN A 17 -6.63 3.72 -13.15
CA GLN A 17 -6.60 2.29 -13.46
C GLN A 17 -6.34 1.39 -12.24
N TYR A 18 -6.08 1.99 -11.09
CA TYR A 18 -5.74 1.26 -9.86
C TYR A 18 -6.91 1.26 -8.88
N HIS A 19 -6.78 0.45 -7.84
CA HIS A 19 -7.68 0.43 -6.70
C HIS A 19 -6.86 0.61 -5.43
N VAL A 20 -7.30 1.49 -4.55
CA VAL A 20 -6.75 1.63 -3.20
C VAL A 20 -7.58 0.77 -2.26
N LEU A 21 -6.95 -0.25 -1.71
CA LEU A 21 -7.52 -1.16 -0.72
C LEU A 21 -7.08 -0.69 0.66
N THR A 22 -8.03 -0.25 1.47
CA THR A 22 -7.80 0.04 2.89
C THR A 22 -8.26 -1.16 3.72
N VAL A 23 -7.37 -1.67 4.56
CA VAL A 23 -7.64 -2.85 5.39
C VAL A 23 -7.13 -2.63 6.81
N THR A 24 -7.87 -3.15 7.79
CA THR A 24 -7.40 -3.13 9.18
C THR A 24 -6.18 -4.03 9.32
N ALA A 25 -5.17 -3.57 10.04
CA ALA A 25 -3.94 -4.32 10.25
C ALA A 25 -3.33 -3.97 11.62
N PRO A 26 -3.96 -4.38 12.73
CA PRO A 26 -3.52 -4.03 14.07
C PRO A 26 -2.05 -4.38 14.31
N GLY A 27 -1.27 -3.42 14.82
CA GLY A 27 0.16 -3.56 15.08
C GLY A 27 1.08 -3.39 13.87
N VAL A 28 0.54 -3.39 12.65
CA VAL A 28 1.34 -3.17 11.42
C VAL A 28 1.73 -1.70 11.24
N PRO A 29 0.83 -0.71 11.40
CA PRO A 29 1.16 0.69 11.19
C PRO A 29 2.33 1.20 12.04
N GLU A 30 2.44 0.74 13.28
CA GLU A 30 3.51 1.13 14.20
C GLU A 30 4.87 0.59 13.77
N LEU A 31 4.88 -0.53 13.07
CA LEU A 31 6.08 -1.23 12.60
C LEU A 31 6.47 -0.85 11.17
N ALA A 32 5.49 -0.46 10.35
CA ALA A 32 5.70 -0.16 8.94
C ALA A 32 6.53 1.12 8.74
N ARG A 33 7.38 1.08 7.74
CA ARG A 33 8.19 2.21 7.29
C ARG A 33 8.07 2.34 5.78
N PRO A 34 8.24 3.55 5.22
CA PRO A 34 8.24 3.74 3.76
C PRO A 34 9.17 2.76 3.05
N GLY A 35 8.67 2.09 2.02
CA GLY A 35 9.39 1.05 1.28
C GLY A 35 9.10 -0.37 1.75
N ASN A 36 8.40 -0.55 2.88
CA ASN A 36 7.89 -1.87 3.24
C ASN A 36 6.71 -2.27 2.36
N PHE A 37 6.44 -3.57 2.31
CA PHE A 37 5.30 -4.16 1.61
C PHE A 37 4.54 -5.14 2.50
N ALA A 38 3.34 -5.48 2.08
CA ALA A 38 2.51 -6.52 2.68
C ALA A 38 2.28 -7.64 1.67
N THR A 39 2.08 -8.85 2.15
CA THR A 39 1.57 -9.96 1.32
C THR A 39 0.19 -10.37 1.78
N LEU A 40 -0.70 -10.57 0.81
CA LEU A 40 -2.09 -10.98 1.03
C LEU A 40 -2.29 -12.40 0.49
N ALA A 41 -2.95 -13.25 1.26
CA ALA A 41 -3.49 -14.49 0.73
C ALA A 41 -4.66 -14.16 -0.22
N ILE A 42 -4.72 -14.87 -1.33
CA ILE A 42 -5.70 -14.66 -2.38
C ILE A 42 -6.61 -15.87 -2.45
N GLY A 43 -7.89 -15.62 -2.67
CA GLY A 43 -8.89 -16.67 -2.85
C GLY A 43 -9.54 -17.12 -1.55
N ASP A 44 -10.66 -17.80 -1.70
CA ASP A 44 -11.39 -18.47 -0.63
C ASP A 44 -11.00 -19.96 -0.59
N LEU A 45 -11.42 -20.69 0.44
CA LEU A 45 -11.14 -22.11 0.59
C LEU A 45 -11.57 -22.96 -0.63
N ASP A 46 -12.54 -22.46 -1.39
CA ASP A 46 -13.09 -23.12 -2.59
C ASP A 46 -12.47 -22.60 -3.90
N SER A 47 -11.60 -21.58 -3.87
CA SER A 47 -10.95 -21.05 -5.06
C SER A 47 -9.73 -21.89 -5.44
N SER A 48 -9.98 -23.04 -6.08
CA SER A 48 -8.95 -23.91 -6.63
C SER A 48 -8.10 -23.14 -7.65
N GLY A 49 -6.84 -22.86 -7.32
CA GLY A 49 -5.87 -22.26 -8.24
C GLY A 49 -5.21 -20.97 -7.79
N LEU A 50 -5.66 -20.30 -6.72
CA LEU A 50 -5.05 -19.08 -6.20
C LEU A 50 -4.27 -19.36 -4.90
N LEU A 51 -3.19 -20.12 -5.01
CA LEU A 51 -2.43 -20.60 -3.85
C LEU A 51 -1.38 -19.60 -3.33
N LEU A 52 -0.87 -18.72 -4.19
CA LEU A 52 0.24 -17.86 -3.84
C LEU A 52 -0.23 -16.50 -3.34
N ARG A 53 0.38 -16.04 -2.25
CA ARG A 53 0.22 -14.66 -1.78
C ARG A 53 0.66 -13.66 -2.84
N ARG A 54 0.07 -12.48 -2.82
CA ARG A 54 0.46 -11.33 -3.64
C ARG A 54 1.06 -10.25 -2.77
N ALA A 55 2.16 -9.65 -3.26
CA ALA A 55 2.88 -8.61 -2.57
C ALA A 55 2.47 -7.22 -3.10
N PHE A 56 2.25 -6.29 -2.16
CA PHE A 56 1.87 -4.91 -2.47
C PHE A 56 2.66 -3.96 -1.57
N SER A 57 3.23 -2.91 -2.16
CA SER A 57 3.85 -1.85 -1.38
C SER A 57 2.82 -1.19 -0.45
N ILE A 58 3.24 -0.90 0.77
CA ILE A 58 2.42 -0.10 1.69
C ILE A 58 2.44 1.35 1.18
N HIS A 59 1.24 1.83 0.81
CA HIS A 59 1.02 3.16 0.28
C HIS A 59 0.82 4.20 1.37
N GLY A 60 0.18 3.79 2.45
CA GLY A 60 -0.08 4.63 3.63
C GLY A 60 -0.41 3.79 4.85
N VAL A 61 -0.37 4.41 6.01
CA VAL A 61 -0.74 3.80 7.28
C VAL A 61 -1.51 4.79 8.15
N GLN A 62 -2.43 4.27 8.97
CA GLN A 62 -3.07 5.01 10.05
C GLN A 62 -2.97 4.20 11.32
N SER A 63 -2.19 4.68 12.29
CA SER A 63 -1.99 3.99 13.59
C SER A 63 -3.14 4.23 14.56
N ARG A 64 -3.95 5.26 14.33
CA ARG A 64 -5.06 5.64 15.22
C ARG A 64 -6.35 5.77 14.41
N GLY A 65 -7.46 5.41 15.02
CA GLY A 65 -8.77 5.52 14.43
C GLY A 65 -9.73 4.48 14.99
N ILE A 66 -10.96 4.52 14.53
CA ILE A 66 -12.03 3.59 14.96
C ILE A 66 -11.74 2.12 14.60
N TYR A 67 -10.81 1.89 13.69
CA TYR A 67 -10.45 0.54 13.22
C TYR A 67 -9.20 -0.05 13.90
N GLY A 68 -8.57 0.66 14.84
CA GLY A 68 -7.40 0.16 15.57
C GLY A 68 -6.12 0.02 14.73
N GLY A 69 -6.03 0.77 13.64
CA GLY A 69 -4.89 0.78 12.72
C GLY A 69 -5.21 0.14 11.36
N THR A 70 -4.88 0.86 10.29
CA THR A 70 -5.10 0.43 8.90
C THR A 70 -3.85 0.61 8.05
N ILE A 71 -3.78 -0.15 6.97
CA ILE A 71 -2.83 0.06 5.88
C ILE A 71 -3.57 0.26 4.57
N ASP A 72 -3.01 1.07 3.70
CA ASP A 72 -3.47 1.29 2.34
C ASP A 72 -2.53 0.60 1.36
N LEU A 73 -3.10 -0.14 0.44
CA LEU A 73 -2.41 -0.88 -0.60
C LEU A 73 -2.97 -0.50 -1.96
N VAL A 74 -2.10 -0.27 -2.94
CA VAL A 74 -2.51 0.01 -4.32
C VAL A 74 -2.51 -1.28 -5.11
N ILE A 75 -3.64 -1.59 -5.74
CA ILE A 75 -3.84 -2.80 -6.52
C ILE A 75 -3.98 -2.44 -7.99
N ALA A 76 -3.10 -2.97 -8.84
CA ALA A 76 -3.29 -3.00 -10.28
C ALA A 76 -4.04 -4.27 -10.65
N ASP A 77 -5.17 -4.16 -11.33
CA ASP A 77 -5.94 -5.32 -11.81
C ASP A 77 -5.22 -5.91 -13.05
N ALA A 78 -4.30 -6.83 -12.79
CA ALA A 78 -3.40 -7.39 -13.82
C ALA A 78 -3.56 -8.91 -14.01
N GLY A 79 -4.45 -9.55 -13.25
CA GLY A 79 -4.65 -10.99 -13.35
C GLY A 79 -5.65 -11.53 -12.32
N PRO A 80 -5.95 -12.83 -12.31
CA PRO A 80 -7.02 -13.42 -11.51
C PRO A 80 -6.94 -13.09 -10.01
N GLY A 81 -5.73 -13.10 -9.43
CA GLY A 81 -5.53 -12.82 -8.01
C GLY A 81 -5.74 -11.35 -7.64
N THR A 82 -5.24 -10.42 -8.45
CA THR A 82 -5.45 -8.98 -8.25
C THR A 82 -6.90 -8.61 -8.57
N HIS A 83 -7.49 -9.22 -9.60
CA HIS A 83 -8.91 -9.06 -9.89
C HIS A 83 -9.78 -9.49 -8.70
N TRP A 84 -9.49 -10.65 -8.11
CA TRP A 84 -10.20 -11.10 -6.91
C TRP A 84 -10.11 -10.06 -5.77
N LEU A 85 -8.96 -9.44 -5.54
CA LEU A 85 -8.79 -8.39 -4.53
C LEU A 85 -9.63 -7.14 -4.83
N THR A 86 -9.71 -6.71 -6.09
CA THR A 86 -10.49 -5.52 -6.47
C THR A 86 -12.00 -5.72 -6.29
N GLN A 87 -12.47 -6.96 -6.20
CA GLN A 87 -13.87 -7.31 -5.95
C GLN A 87 -14.21 -7.42 -4.47
N ARG A 88 -13.24 -7.23 -3.57
CA ARG A 88 -13.50 -7.30 -2.13
C ARG A 88 -14.40 -6.15 -1.70
N ARG A 89 -15.18 -6.42 -0.66
CA ARG A 89 -16.15 -5.47 -0.11
C ARG A 89 -15.82 -5.21 1.34
N ARG A 90 -16.31 -4.10 1.85
CA ARG A 90 -16.23 -3.80 3.28
C ARG A 90 -16.74 -4.97 4.10
N GLY A 91 -15.96 -5.36 5.10
CA GLY A 91 -16.24 -6.49 5.98
C GLY A 91 -15.61 -7.81 5.53
N ASP A 92 -15.14 -7.93 4.27
CA ASP A 92 -14.36 -9.10 3.86
C ASP A 92 -13.08 -9.20 4.67
N VAL A 93 -12.67 -10.42 5.01
CA VAL A 93 -11.46 -10.67 5.82
C VAL A 93 -10.33 -11.17 4.94
N LEU A 94 -9.17 -10.55 5.07
CA LEU A 94 -7.94 -10.92 4.37
C LEU A 94 -6.86 -11.38 5.35
N ASP A 95 -6.13 -12.41 4.97
CA ASP A 95 -4.94 -12.85 5.69
C ASP A 95 -3.72 -12.09 5.17
N ILE A 96 -3.07 -11.33 6.05
CA ILE A 96 -2.02 -10.36 5.73
C ILE A 96 -0.76 -10.70 6.51
N VAL A 97 0.39 -10.67 5.84
CA VAL A 97 1.71 -10.69 6.51
C VAL A 97 2.42 -9.37 6.19
N ALA A 98 2.72 -8.59 7.20
CA ALA A 98 3.34 -7.27 7.10
C ALA A 98 4.01 -6.85 8.42
N PRO A 99 4.88 -5.82 8.43
CA PRO A 99 5.55 -5.28 7.26
C PRO A 99 6.70 -6.19 6.81
N LEU A 100 6.95 -6.24 5.51
CA LEU A 100 8.01 -7.02 4.89
C LEU A 100 8.97 -6.11 4.12
N GLY A 101 10.15 -6.63 3.78
CA GLY A 101 11.16 -5.94 2.99
C GLY A 101 12.01 -4.95 3.78
N ARG A 102 12.89 -4.27 3.04
CA ARG A 102 13.74 -3.22 3.61
C ARG A 102 13.11 -1.85 3.33
N PRO A 103 13.00 -0.98 4.35
CA PRO A 103 12.52 0.38 4.14
C PRO A 103 13.55 1.20 3.34
N PHE A 104 13.08 2.30 2.75
CA PHE A 104 13.96 3.30 2.16
C PHE A 104 14.93 3.85 3.21
N ALA A 105 16.17 4.08 2.79
CA ALA A 105 17.13 4.82 3.61
C ALA A 105 16.69 6.29 3.70
N LEU A 106 16.53 6.78 4.91
CA LEU A 106 16.12 8.16 5.15
C LEU A 106 17.34 9.02 5.54
N PRO A 107 17.36 10.30 5.15
CA PRO A 107 18.41 11.22 5.56
C PRO A 107 18.38 11.41 7.09
N ARG A 108 19.55 11.64 7.70
CA ARG A 108 19.64 11.90 9.14
C ARG A 108 19.13 13.29 9.48
N ASP A 109 19.49 14.27 8.67
CA ASP A 109 19.14 15.68 8.83
C ASP A 109 18.15 16.12 7.75
N PRO A 110 17.35 17.18 7.99
CA PRO A 110 16.48 17.76 6.96
C PRO A 110 17.26 18.20 5.73
N VAL A 111 16.86 17.69 4.57
CA VAL A 111 17.47 18.00 3.26
C VAL A 111 16.38 18.17 2.21
N SER A 112 16.76 18.65 1.02
CA SER A 112 15.89 18.61 -0.15
C SER A 112 15.93 17.23 -0.79
N CYS A 113 14.76 16.62 -0.98
CA CYS A 113 14.58 15.30 -1.57
C CYS A 113 13.82 15.43 -2.88
N LEU A 114 14.28 14.72 -3.89
CA LEU A 114 13.54 14.51 -5.15
C LEU A 114 13.10 13.06 -5.22
N LEU A 115 11.79 12.83 -5.31
CA LEU A 115 11.20 11.51 -5.50
C LEU A 115 10.78 11.37 -6.96
N VAL A 116 11.17 10.27 -7.59
CA VAL A 116 10.81 9.98 -8.98
C VAL A 116 10.09 8.65 -9.05
N GLY A 117 8.88 8.64 -9.58
CA GLY A 117 8.04 7.45 -9.70
C GLY A 117 7.44 7.28 -11.09
N GLY A 118 7.34 6.02 -11.54
CA GLY A 118 6.75 5.65 -12.82
C GLY A 118 5.57 4.70 -12.65
N GLY A 119 4.38 5.08 -13.13
CA GLY A 119 3.19 4.25 -13.10
C GLY A 119 2.91 3.66 -11.71
N TYR A 120 2.72 2.36 -11.63
CA TYR A 120 2.47 1.63 -10.39
C TYR A 120 3.58 1.78 -9.33
N GLY A 121 4.83 2.04 -9.76
CA GLY A 121 5.97 2.29 -8.87
C GLY A 121 5.83 3.57 -8.03
N SER A 122 4.87 4.43 -8.33
CA SER A 122 4.57 5.63 -7.53
C SER A 122 3.87 5.30 -6.20
N ALA A 123 3.25 4.13 -6.08
CA ALA A 123 2.44 3.76 -4.91
C ALA A 123 3.15 3.93 -3.55
N PRO A 124 4.42 3.51 -3.36
CA PRO A 124 5.10 3.69 -2.07
C PRO A 124 5.62 5.12 -1.84
N LEU A 125 5.61 6.00 -2.85
CA LEU A 125 6.24 7.32 -2.75
C LEU A 125 5.39 8.31 -1.94
N VAL A 126 4.08 8.13 -1.84
CA VAL A 126 3.22 8.99 -1.01
C VAL A 126 3.60 8.80 0.46
N PHE A 127 3.66 7.59 0.94
CA PHE A 127 4.08 7.28 2.31
C PHE A 127 5.50 7.78 2.61
N LEU A 128 6.41 7.68 1.63
CA LEU A 128 7.77 8.22 1.76
C LEU A 128 7.76 9.75 1.83
N ALA A 129 7.00 10.41 0.96
CA ALA A 129 6.91 11.88 0.92
C ALA A 129 6.36 12.45 2.23
N GLU A 130 5.29 11.87 2.76
CA GLU A 130 4.71 12.26 4.05
C GLU A 130 5.74 12.12 5.17
N HIS A 131 6.40 10.97 5.23
CA HIS A 131 7.39 10.70 6.28
C HIS A 131 8.63 11.61 6.21
N LEU A 132 9.09 11.96 4.99
CA LEU A 132 10.17 12.94 4.80
C LEU A 132 9.75 14.34 5.23
N ARG A 133 8.52 14.75 4.91
CA ARG A 133 7.98 16.06 5.32
C ARG A 133 7.84 16.17 6.83
N GLU A 134 7.36 15.13 7.50
CA GLU A 134 7.31 15.06 8.97
C GLU A 134 8.69 15.22 9.62
N ARG A 135 9.75 14.81 8.93
CA ARG A 135 11.14 14.98 9.35
C ARG A 135 11.74 16.36 8.98
N GLY A 136 10.93 17.26 8.42
CA GLY A 136 11.37 18.60 8.05
C GLY A 136 12.07 18.69 6.69
N CYS A 137 12.07 17.63 5.88
CA CYS A 137 12.64 17.67 4.54
C CYS A 137 11.74 18.47 3.58
N ARG A 138 12.38 19.16 2.64
CA ARG A 138 11.68 19.63 1.43
C ARG A 138 11.56 18.46 0.47
N VAL A 139 10.36 18.23 -0.08
CA VAL A 139 10.10 17.11 -0.98
C VAL A 139 9.51 17.63 -2.29
N ASP A 140 10.20 17.33 -3.36
CA ASP A 140 9.70 17.51 -4.73
C ASP A 140 9.43 16.12 -5.32
N VAL A 141 8.33 15.96 -6.06
CA VAL A 141 7.93 14.66 -6.62
C VAL A 141 7.71 14.79 -8.12
N VAL A 142 8.33 13.88 -8.88
CA VAL A 142 8.11 13.74 -10.32
C VAL A 142 7.47 12.39 -10.60
N LEU A 143 6.28 12.42 -11.18
CA LEU A 143 5.53 11.22 -11.52
C LEU A 143 5.34 11.14 -13.04
N GLY A 144 5.51 9.94 -13.59
CA GLY A 144 5.30 9.65 -15.00
C GLY A 144 4.53 8.35 -15.18
N ALA A 145 3.83 8.23 -16.29
CA ALA A 145 3.16 6.99 -16.69
C ALA A 145 3.04 6.92 -18.21
N SER A 146 2.74 5.72 -18.73
CA SER A 146 2.53 5.53 -20.18
C SER A 146 1.20 6.09 -20.67
N THR A 147 0.21 6.30 -19.79
CA THR A 147 -1.08 6.94 -20.07
C THR A 147 -1.53 7.73 -18.84
N GLU A 148 -2.47 8.67 -19.04
CA GLU A 148 -3.05 9.48 -17.96
C GLU A 148 -3.73 8.62 -16.89
N GLU A 149 -4.45 7.58 -17.30
CA GLU A 149 -5.14 6.70 -16.36
C GLU A 149 -4.18 5.86 -15.47
N LYS A 150 -2.92 5.70 -15.92
CA LYS A 150 -1.86 5.04 -15.15
C LYS A 150 -1.05 6.00 -14.30
N LEU A 151 -1.31 7.28 -14.39
CA LEU A 151 -0.67 8.27 -13.54
C LEU A 151 -1.34 8.21 -12.16
N PHE A 152 -0.59 7.74 -11.16
CA PHE A 152 -1.08 7.56 -9.79
C PHE A 152 -0.46 8.56 -8.83
N GLY A 153 -1.24 9.07 -7.89
CA GLY A 153 -0.75 9.95 -6.82
C GLY A 153 -0.76 11.45 -7.15
N VAL A 154 -1.38 11.86 -8.27
CA VAL A 154 -1.42 13.30 -8.67
C VAL A 154 -2.56 14.04 -7.96
N LEU A 155 -3.58 13.33 -7.48
CA LEU A 155 -4.79 13.90 -6.86
C LEU A 155 -5.01 13.44 -5.42
N GLU A 156 -3.99 12.91 -4.76
CA GLU A 156 -4.04 12.48 -3.36
C GLU A 156 -3.36 13.45 -2.40
#